data_23b855ea55506531fab8a04881180605
#
_entry.id   23b855ea55506531fab8a04881180605
#
_cell.length_a   1.000
_cell.length_b   1.000
_cell.length_c   1.000
_cell.angle_alpha   90.00
_cell.angle_beta   90.00
_cell.angle_gamma   90.00
#
_symmetry.space_group_name_H-M   'P 1'
#
loop_
_entity.id
_entity.type
_entity.pdbx_description
1 polymer ?
#
loop_
_entity_poly.entity_id
_entity_poly.type
_entity_poly.pdbx_seq_one_letter_code
_entity_poly.pdbx_strand_id
1 'polypeptide(L)'
;MKNNLTYGQVADLFPRKGTVVIADQWFRGRGIVEAWDCPVIWIHASEAEKTLATVERIVTELLALEASRDTMLLGVGGGITTDITGFVASVYKRGLPFGFVPTTLLSQVDAAIGGKNGVNFDRYKNMVGTFRQPEFVYIDTDLLRTLPRRELLCGAAEMLKTFLLADAKAYEEAVAHFRGPEPEKVPQWMVRRAGEIKCDFVEQDPEDHGVRRLLNLGHTFGHAIEKCSTQYEHGEAVAIGIVMAARLAADKGLLDPATAERIRADIQAVGLPVEPPVPEAELRAAMLQDKKRTGSALCFVLPERIGHATVWEESVTA
;
A
#
# COMPACT_ATOMS: atom_id res chain seq x y z
N MET A 1 9.71 8.72 -12.10
CA MET A 1 8.51 8.32 -11.36
C MET A 1 7.89 9.46 -10.56
N LYS A 2 8.65 10.28 -9.83
CA LYS A 2 8.11 11.46 -9.12
C LYS A 2 7.31 12.40 -10.02
N ASN A 3 7.68 12.54 -11.28
CA ASN A 3 6.97 13.37 -12.26
C ASN A 3 5.56 12.84 -12.62
N ASN A 4 5.24 11.60 -12.25
CA ASN A 4 3.91 11.01 -12.50
C ASN A 4 2.94 11.26 -11.33
N LEU A 5 3.41 11.80 -10.20
CA LEU A 5 2.59 12.16 -9.07
C LEU A 5 2.07 13.58 -9.23
N THR A 6 0.76 13.74 -9.35
CA THR A 6 0.07 15.04 -9.42
C THR A 6 -0.78 15.22 -8.16
N TYR A 7 -0.73 16.41 -7.59
CA TYR A 7 -1.47 16.74 -6.36
C TYR A 7 -2.42 17.89 -6.65
N GLY A 8 -3.71 17.67 -6.40
CA GLY A 8 -4.74 18.68 -6.66
C GLY A 8 -6.12 18.16 -6.25
N GLN A 9 -7.15 18.94 -6.47
CA GLN A 9 -8.53 18.53 -6.22
C GLN A 9 -9.05 17.68 -7.39
N VAL A 10 -9.70 16.57 -7.08
CA VAL A 10 -10.24 15.65 -8.10
C VAL A 10 -11.28 16.32 -8.99
N ALA A 11 -11.93 17.37 -8.51
CA ALA A 11 -12.86 18.19 -9.31
C ALA A 11 -12.17 18.91 -10.48
N ASP A 12 -10.86 19.13 -10.40
CA ASP A 12 -10.06 19.76 -11.45
C ASP A 12 -9.49 18.74 -12.46
N LEU A 13 -9.71 17.44 -12.21
CA LEU A 13 -9.27 16.38 -13.11
C LEU A 13 -10.29 16.21 -14.26
N PHE A 14 -9.83 16.39 -15.47
CA PHE A 14 -10.60 16.13 -16.70
C PHE A 14 -9.99 14.94 -17.45
N PRO A 15 -10.57 13.74 -17.32
CA PRO A 15 -10.08 12.58 -18.07
C PRO A 15 -10.10 12.84 -19.57
N ARG A 16 -9.07 12.39 -20.27
CA ARG A 16 -8.99 12.55 -21.74
C ARG A 16 -10.12 11.78 -22.44
N LYS A 17 -10.51 12.22 -23.63
CA LYS A 17 -11.46 11.48 -24.47
C LYS A 17 -10.98 10.05 -24.71
N GLY A 18 -11.88 9.08 -24.63
CA GLY A 18 -11.56 7.66 -24.76
C GLY A 18 -11.04 7.04 -23.46
N THR A 19 -11.30 7.66 -22.32
CA THR A 19 -11.06 7.05 -21.00
C THR A 19 -12.23 6.16 -20.61
N VAL A 20 -11.93 4.98 -20.05
CA VAL A 20 -12.87 4.14 -19.29
C VAL A 20 -12.44 4.15 -17.84
N VAL A 21 -13.37 4.47 -16.96
CA VAL A 21 -13.11 4.52 -15.51
C VAL A 21 -13.43 3.16 -14.90
N ILE A 22 -12.53 2.64 -14.07
CA ILE A 22 -12.78 1.49 -13.19
C ILE A 22 -12.86 2.05 -11.77
N ALA A 23 -14.04 2.05 -11.18
CA ALA A 23 -14.27 2.72 -9.90
C ALA A 23 -14.86 1.78 -8.85
N ASP A 24 -14.44 2.02 -7.59
CA ASP A 24 -15.12 1.39 -6.46
C ASP A 24 -16.59 1.86 -6.41
N GLN A 25 -17.51 0.92 -6.32
CA GLN A 25 -18.95 1.18 -6.21
C GLN A 25 -19.34 2.10 -5.06
N TRP A 26 -18.47 2.29 -4.05
CA TRP A 26 -18.66 3.27 -3.00
C TRP A 26 -18.86 4.69 -3.56
N PHE A 27 -18.22 5.02 -4.70
CA PHE A 27 -18.34 6.33 -5.34
C PHE A 27 -19.63 6.50 -6.16
N ARG A 28 -20.39 5.43 -6.39
CA ARG A 28 -21.63 5.49 -7.20
C ARG A 28 -22.67 6.39 -6.55
N GLY A 29 -23.16 7.38 -7.30
CA GLY A 29 -24.12 8.38 -6.82
C GLY A 29 -23.54 9.48 -5.94
N ARG A 30 -22.20 9.61 -5.86
CA ARG A 30 -21.52 10.64 -5.06
C ARG A 30 -21.01 11.82 -5.88
N GLY A 31 -21.26 11.83 -7.20
CA GLY A 31 -21.01 12.95 -8.09
C GLY A 31 -19.57 13.12 -8.57
N ILE A 32 -18.58 12.42 -8.01
CA ILE A 32 -17.17 12.57 -8.38
C ILE A 32 -16.90 11.93 -9.75
N VAL A 33 -17.24 10.66 -9.90
CA VAL A 33 -16.96 9.88 -11.10
C VAL A 33 -17.99 10.23 -12.21
N GLU A 34 -19.22 10.45 -11.81
CA GLU A 34 -20.31 10.81 -12.72
C GLU A 34 -20.16 12.21 -13.33
N ALA A 35 -19.35 13.08 -12.73
CA ALA A 35 -19.04 14.39 -13.30
C ALA A 35 -18.19 14.28 -14.58
N TRP A 36 -17.53 13.15 -14.80
CA TRP A 36 -16.77 12.88 -16.00
C TRP A 36 -17.68 12.20 -17.05
N ASP A 37 -17.68 12.70 -18.24
CA ASP A 37 -18.41 12.07 -19.38
C ASP A 37 -17.63 10.86 -19.92
N CYS A 38 -17.50 9.83 -19.08
CA CYS A 38 -16.73 8.61 -19.36
C CYS A 38 -17.55 7.38 -19.01
N PRO A 39 -17.45 6.27 -19.78
CA PRO A 39 -17.97 4.97 -19.37
C PRO A 39 -17.33 4.53 -18.05
N VAL A 40 -18.13 3.97 -17.14
CA VAL A 40 -17.68 3.53 -15.82
C VAL A 40 -17.97 2.05 -15.61
N ILE A 41 -16.94 1.29 -15.28
CA ILE A 41 -17.03 -0.09 -14.82
C ILE A 41 -16.93 -0.08 -13.29
N TRP A 42 -18.03 -0.42 -12.62
CA TRP A 42 -18.10 -0.44 -11.18
C TRP A 42 -17.60 -1.78 -10.62
N ILE A 43 -16.74 -1.73 -9.61
CA ILE A 43 -16.27 -2.91 -8.89
C ILE A 43 -16.60 -2.79 -7.39
N HIS A 44 -16.78 -3.93 -6.74
CA HIS A 44 -16.80 -3.99 -5.28
C HIS A 44 -15.37 -4.21 -4.78
N ALA A 45 -14.77 -3.15 -4.23
CA ALA A 45 -13.37 -3.18 -3.80
C ALA A 45 -13.24 -3.92 -2.45
N SER A 46 -13.23 -5.24 -2.50
CA SER A 46 -12.97 -6.11 -1.35
C SER A 46 -11.88 -7.13 -1.69
N GLU A 47 -11.19 -7.64 -0.68
CA GLU A 47 -10.13 -8.64 -0.87
C GLU A 47 -10.66 -9.92 -1.54
N ALA A 48 -11.92 -10.27 -1.28
CA ALA A 48 -12.60 -11.40 -1.91
C ALA A 48 -12.84 -11.20 -3.43
N GLU A 49 -12.98 -9.95 -3.86
CA GLU A 49 -13.20 -9.60 -5.28
C GLU A 49 -11.89 -9.30 -6.03
N LYS A 50 -10.75 -9.27 -5.34
CA LYS A 50 -9.44 -9.06 -5.97
C LYS A 50 -8.96 -10.33 -6.66
N THR A 51 -9.66 -10.77 -7.71
CA THR A 51 -9.51 -12.09 -8.35
C THR A 51 -9.39 -12.02 -9.87
N LEU A 52 -8.94 -13.12 -10.49
CA LEU A 52 -8.96 -13.27 -11.96
C LEU A 52 -10.39 -13.25 -12.52
N ALA A 53 -11.39 -13.70 -11.79
CA ALA A 53 -12.81 -13.64 -12.23
C ALA A 53 -13.28 -12.19 -12.37
N THR A 54 -12.88 -11.31 -11.45
CA THR A 54 -13.15 -9.87 -11.57
C THR A 54 -12.45 -9.26 -12.79
N VAL A 55 -11.21 -9.67 -13.06
CA VAL A 55 -10.48 -9.25 -14.26
C VAL A 55 -11.20 -9.69 -15.53
N GLU A 56 -11.66 -10.94 -15.60
CA GLU A 56 -12.43 -11.47 -16.74
C GLU A 56 -13.72 -10.68 -16.98
N ARG A 57 -14.46 -10.36 -15.92
CA ARG A 57 -15.64 -9.52 -15.99
C ARG A 57 -15.33 -8.13 -16.55
N ILE A 58 -14.29 -7.46 -16.04
CA ILE A 58 -13.87 -6.14 -16.53
C ILE A 58 -13.46 -6.21 -18.01
N VAL A 59 -12.72 -7.24 -18.41
CA VAL A 59 -12.33 -7.46 -19.82
C VAL A 59 -13.56 -7.62 -20.71
N THR A 60 -14.58 -8.34 -20.26
CA THR A 60 -15.84 -8.49 -20.99
C THR A 60 -16.57 -7.15 -21.18
N GLU A 61 -16.62 -6.32 -20.13
CA GLU A 61 -17.20 -4.97 -20.22
C GLU A 61 -16.39 -4.05 -21.15
N LEU A 62 -15.04 -4.12 -21.10
CA LEU A 62 -14.16 -3.37 -22.02
C LEU A 62 -14.37 -3.78 -23.49
N LEU A 63 -14.61 -5.06 -23.75
CA LEU A 63 -14.95 -5.54 -25.10
C LEU A 63 -16.30 -5.01 -25.56
N ALA A 64 -17.32 -4.99 -24.70
CA ALA A 64 -18.62 -4.43 -25.00
C ALA A 64 -18.59 -2.90 -25.25
N LEU A 65 -17.66 -2.20 -24.60
CA LEU A 65 -17.38 -0.78 -24.82
C LEU A 65 -16.47 -0.51 -26.03
N GLU A 66 -16.10 -1.54 -26.79
CA GLU A 66 -15.20 -1.45 -27.94
C GLU A 66 -13.84 -0.79 -27.60
N ALA A 67 -13.37 -0.92 -26.35
CA ALA A 67 -12.12 -0.32 -25.89
C ALA A 67 -10.95 -0.71 -26.80
N SER A 68 -10.25 0.29 -27.37
CA SER A 68 -9.13 0.13 -28.26
C SER A 68 -7.79 0.12 -27.51
N ARG A 69 -6.65 0.02 -28.22
CA ARG A 69 -5.32 0.14 -27.61
C ARG A 69 -4.99 1.53 -27.07
N ASP A 70 -5.68 2.55 -27.57
CA ASP A 70 -5.50 3.94 -27.15
C ASP A 70 -6.44 4.33 -25.99
N THR A 71 -7.34 3.42 -25.60
CA THR A 71 -8.23 3.64 -24.45
C THR A 71 -7.42 3.76 -23.18
N MET A 72 -7.62 4.86 -22.44
CA MET A 72 -7.04 5.05 -21.10
C MET A 72 -7.90 4.34 -20.06
N LEU A 73 -7.30 3.55 -19.18
CA LEU A 73 -8.00 3.06 -17.99
C LEU A 73 -7.67 3.96 -16.80
N LEU A 74 -8.69 4.46 -16.12
CA LEU A 74 -8.55 5.29 -14.93
C LEU A 74 -9.12 4.57 -13.71
N GLY A 75 -8.23 4.13 -12.80
CA GLY A 75 -8.64 3.49 -11.55
C GLY A 75 -8.97 4.51 -10.47
N VAL A 76 -10.20 4.47 -9.92
CA VAL A 76 -10.66 5.39 -8.86
C VAL A 76 -11.08 4.58 -7.65
N GLY A 77 -10.25 4.59 -6.59
CA GLY A 77 -10.51 3.78 -5.39
C GLY A 77 -9.28 3.56 -4.52
N GLY A 78 -9.38 2.65 -3.60
CA GLY A 78 -8.27 2.19 -2.76
C GLY A 78 -7.29 1.28 -3.49
N GLY A 79 -6.35 0.67 -2.75
CA GLY A 79 -5.31 -0.21 -3.27
C GLY A 79 -5.85 -1.37 -4.11
N ILE A 80 -6.97 -1.98 -3.71
CA ILE A 80 -7.61 -3.07 -4.47
C ILE A 80 -8.00 -2.60 -5.87
N THR A 81 -8.63 -1.43 -5.97
CA THR A 81 -9.06 -0.86 -7.25
C THR A 81 -7.88 -0.50 -8.14
N THR A 82 -6.84 0.11 -7.58
CA THR A 82 -5.64 0.46 -8.34
C THR A 82 -4.91 -0.78 -8.84
N ASP A 83 -4.75 -1.81 -8.00
CA ASP A 83 -4.11 -3.08 -8.36
C ASP A 83 -4.85 -3.81 -9.50
N ILE A 84 -6.18 -3.94 -9.39
CA ILE A 84 -7.02 -4.55 -10.43
C ILE A 84 -6.92 -3.74 -11.74
N THR A 85 -7.05 -2.40 -11.66
CA THR A 85 -7.00 -1.53 -12.84
C THR A 85 -5.65 -1.64 -13.55
N GLY A 86 -4.55 -1.56 -12.80
CA GLY A 86 -3.21 -1.67 -13.36
C GLY A 86 -2.92 -3.05 -13.97
N PHE A 87 -3.45 -4.12 -13.35
CA PHE A 87 -3.32 -5.47 -13.89
C PHE A 87 -4.14 -5.66 -15.17
N VAL A 88 -5.42 -5.25 -15.19
CA VAL A 88 -6.25 -5.26 -16.40
C VAL A 88 -5.60 -4.46 -17.52
N ALA A 89 -5.12 -3.25 -17.22
CA ALA A 89 -4.42 -2.40 -18.18
C ALA A 89 -3.15 -3.06 -18.72
N SER A 90 -2.49 -3.87 -17.92
CA SER A 90 -1.26 -4.56 -18.34
C SER A 90 -1.51 -5.72 -19.28
N VAL A 91 -2.64 -6.43 -19.12
CA VAL A 91 -2.91 -7.67 -19.88
C VAL A 91 -3.90 -7.50 -21.03
N TYR A 92 -4.88 -6.61 -20.94
CA TYR A 92 -5.86 -6.37 -21.98
C TYR A 92 -5.17 -5.82 -23.24
N LYS A 93 -5.44 -6.44 -24.40
CA LYS A 93 -4.81 -6.10 -25.71
C LYS A 93 -3.27 -5.94 -25.67
N ARG A 94 -2.60 -6.61 -24.73
CA ARG A 94 -1.15 -6.56 -24.45
C ARG A 94 -0.66 -5.22 -23.91
N GLY A 95 -1.55 -4.45 -23.32
CA GLY A 95 -1.23 -3.21 -22.60
C GLY A 95 -2.01 -2.00 -23.07
N LEU A 96 -2.71 -1.34 -22.15
CA LEU A 96 -3.37 -0.04 -22.32
C LEU A 96 -2.68 1.02 -21.46
N PRO A 97 -2.70 2.30 -21.85
CA PRO A 97 -2.34 3.39 -20.95
C PRO A 97 -3.29 3.40 -19.74
N PHE A 98 -2.78 3.75 -18.57
CA PHE A 98 -3.59 3.83 -17.35
C PHE A 98 -3.07 4.86 -16.37
N GLY A 99 -3.97 5.34 -15.52
CA GLY A 99 -3.68 6.25 -14.41
C GLY A 99 -4.53 5.91 -13.20
N PHE A 100 -4.22 6.54 -12.07
CA PHE A 100 -4.90 6.31 -10.81
C PHE A 100 -5.38 7.60 -10.15
N VAL A 101 -6.55 7.53 -9.50
CA VAL A 101 -7.04 8.45 -8.49
C VAL A 101 -7.19 7.64 -7.19
N PRO A 102 -6.11 7.52 -6.40
CA PRO A 102 -6.16 6.78 -5.14
C PRO A 102 -7.00 7.53 -4.10
N THR A 103 -7.91 6.82 -3.44
CA THR A 103 -8.90 7.43 -2.54
C THR A 103 -8.76 7.03 -1.07
N THR A 104 -7.83 6.13 -0.76
CA THR A 104 -7.47 5.79 0.61
C THR A 104 -6.05 6.28 0.91
N LEU A 105 -5.75 6.58 2.18
CA LEU A 105 -4.40 7.01 2.56
C LEU A 105 -3.36 5.96 2.17
N LEU A 106 -3.66 4.67 2.41
CA LEU A 106 -2.81 3.54 2.01
C LEU A 106 -2.47 3.59 0.52
N SER A 107 -3.45 3.84 -0.34
CA SER A 107 -3.20 3.90 -1.78
C SER A 107 -2.46 5.16 -2.19
N GLN A 108 -2.70 6.30 -1.53
CA GLN A 108 -2.03 7.57 -1.83
C GLN A 108 -0.54 7.57 -1.47
N VAL A 109 -0.14 6.86 -0.41
CA VAL A 109 1.26 6.86 0.06
C VAL A 109 2.01 5.59 -0.33
N ASP A 110 1.30 4.52 -0.67
CA ASP A 110 1.89 3.21 -0.92
C ASP A 110 1.34 2.51 -2.17
N ALA A 111 0.15 1.93 -2.16
CA ALA A 111 -0.28 0.94 -3.13
C ALA A 111 -0.32 1.45 -4.59
N ALA A 112 -0.74 2.69 -4.86
CA ALA A 112 -0.78 3.25 -6.21
C ALA A 112 0.61 3.66 -6.76
N ILE A 113 1.67 3.58 -5.94
CA ILE A 113 3.02 4.04 -6.28
C ILE A 113 3.95 2.83 -6.38
N GLY A 114 4.67 2.71 -7.50
CA GLY A 114 5.71 1.69 -7.63
C GLY A 114 5.41 0.58 -8.61
N GLY A 115 4.26 0.64 -9.29
CA GLY A 115 3.94 -0.18 -10.46
C GLY A 115 3.70 -1.66 -10.18
N LYS A 116 3.58 -2.08 -8.93
CA LYS A 116 3.12 -3.43 -8.59
C LYS A 116 1.62 -3.47 -8.77
N ASN A 117 1.12 -4.27 -9.71
CA ASN A 117 -0.30 -4.45 -9.96
C ASN A 117 -0.60 -5.95 -9.96
N GLY A 118 -1.73 -6.36 -9.40
CA GLY A 118 -2.01 -7.78 -9.34
C GLY A 118 -3.30 -8.14 -8.63
N VAL A 119 -3.59 -9.43 -8.70
CA VAL A 119 -4.75 -10.04 -8.09
C VAL A 119 -4.36 -11.29 -7.29
N ASN A 120 -5.27 -11.71 -6.44
CA ASN A 120 -5.12 -12.91 -5.64
C ASN A 120 -5.39 -14.16 -6.48
N PHE A 121 -4.76 -15.25 -6.09
CA PHE A 121 -5.03 -16.55 -6.66
C PHE A 121 -5.21 -17.58 -5.54
N ASP A 122 -6.40 -18.16 -5.48
CA ASP A 122 -6.79 -19.02 -4.36
C ASP A 122 -6.60 -18.27 -3.03
N ARG A 123 -5.93 -18.82 -2.05
CA ARG A 123 -5.61 -18.22 -0.75
C ARG A 123 -4.36 -17.33 -0.76
N TYR A 124 -3.70 -17.19 -1.88
CA TYR A 124 -2.45 -16.43 -1.98
C TYR A 124 -2.70 -15.01 -2.47
N LYS A 125 -2.35 -14.01 -1.65
CA LYS A 125 -2.46 -12.60 -2.00
C LYS A 125 -1.43 -12.21 -3.06
N ASN A 126 -1.84 -11.37 -4.03
CA ASN A 126 -0.99 -10.71 -5.04
C ASN A 126 -0.11 -11.68 -5.86
N MET A 127 -0.55 -12.93 -6.04
CA MET A 127 0.26 -13.98 -6.68
C MET A 127 0.36 -13.82 -8.21
N VAL A 128 -0.65 -13.23 -8.83
CA VAL A 128 -0.68 -12.99 -10.27
C VAL A 128 -0.63 -11.49 -10.52
N GLY A 129 0.46 -11.02 -11.11
CA GLY A 129 0.66 -9.58 -11.25
C GLY A 129 1.71 -9.19 -12.28
N THR A 130 1.89 -7.88 -12.41
CA THR A 130 2.84 -7.26 -13.33
C THR A 130 3.58 -6.12 -12.65
N PHE A 131 4.76 -5.80 -13.16
CA PHE A 131 5.46 -4.55 -12.84
C PHE A 131 5.25 -3.56 -14.00
N ARG A 132 4.31 -2.63 -13.82
CA ARG A 132 4.03 -1.60 -14.81
C ARG A 132 3.60 -0.31 -14.16
N GLN A 133 4.28 0.80 -14.50
CA GLN A 133 3.98 2.11 -13.94
C GLN A 133 2.75 2.73 -14.61
N PRO A 134 1.88 3.42 -13.84
CA PRO A 134 0.83 4.26 -14.40
C PRO A 134 1.45 5.49 -15.10
N GLU A 135 0.73 6.06 -16.07
CA GLU A 135 1.10 7.34 -16.68
C GLU A 135 1.06 8.48 -15.67
N PHE A 136 0.07 8.44 -14.77
CA PHE A 136 -0.05 9.38 -13.66
C PHE A 136 -0.76 8.77 -12.45
N VAL A 137 -0.50 9.37 -11.29
CA VAL A 137 -1.26 9.15 -10.05
C VAL A 137 -1.74 10.53 -9.59
N TYR A 138 -3.04 10.76 -9.62
CA TYR A 138 -3.65 12.03 -9.23
C TYR A 138 -4.14 11.95 -7.79
N ILE A 139 -3.50 12.67 -6.89
CA ILE A 139 -3.68 12.57 -5.46
C ILE A 139 -4.45 13.78 -4.94
N ASP A 140 -5.63 13.52 -4.38
CA ASP A 140 -6.46 14.49 -3.68
C ASP A 140 -6.62 14.05 -2.22
N THR A 141 -6.03 14.81 -1.30
CA THR A 141 -6.09 14.49 0.14
C THR A 141 -7.47 14.80 0.75
N ASP A 142 -8.31 15.60 0.08
CA ASP A 142 -9.67 15.85 0.55
C ASP A 142 -10.57 14.60 0.48
N LEU A 143 -10.24 13.64 -0.38
CA LEU A 143 -10.92 12.34 -0.43
C LEU A 143 -10.77 11.53 0.85
N LEU A 144 -9.74 11.81 1.67
CA LEU A 144 -9.48 11.13 2.94
C LEU A 144 -10.47 11.51 4.04
N ARG A 145 -11.16 12.66 3.91
CA ARG A 145 -12.09 13.17 4.94
C ARG A 145 -13.29 12.25 5.18
N THR A 146 -13.65 11.44 4.19
CA THR A 146 -14.77 10.50 4.28
C THR A 146 -14.33 9.07 4.53
N LEU A 147 -13.03 8.85 4.69
CA LEU A 147 -12.46 7.53 4.92
C LEU A 147 -12.78 7.05 6.34
N PRO A 148 -13.27 5.82 6.53
CA PRO A 148 -13.44 5.26 7.87
C PRO A 148 -12.13 5.30 8.66
N ARG A 149 -12.22 5.60 9.98
CA ARG A 149 -11.04 5.78 10.82
C ARG A 149 -10.06 4.59 10.76
N ARG A 150 -10.57 3.36 10.73
CA ARG A 150 -9.73 2.15 10.64
C ARG A 150 -8.91 2.13 9.36
N GLU A 151 -9.53 2.45 8.22
CA GLU A 151 -8.86 2.55 6.92
C GLU A 151 -7.82 3.69 6.88
N LEU A 152 -8.14 4.83 7.50
CA LEU A 152 -7.22 5.94 7.63
C LEU A 152 -5.98 5.51 8.42
N LEU A 153 -6.15 4.83 9.56
CA LEU A 153 -5.05 4.35 10.40
C LEU A 153 -4.22 3.26 9.69
N CYS A 154 -4.83 2.41 8.88
CA CYS A 154 -4.08 1.46 8.04
C CYS A 154 -3.12 2.20 7.08
N GLY A 155 -3.58 3.29 6.48
CA GLY A 155 -2.70 4.14 5.65
C GLY A 155 -1.66 4.90 6.48
N ALA A 156 -2.01 5.34 7.69
CA ALA A 156 -1.08 5.98 8.62
C ALA A 156 0.07 5.04 9.02
N ALA A 157 -0.19 3.75 9.20
CA ALA A 157 0.85 2.76 9.48
C ALA A 157 1.91 2.71 8.37
N GLU A 158 1.49 2.72 7.10
CA GLU A 158 2.38 2.73 5.94
C GLU A 158 3.13 4.07 5.79
N MET A 159 2.48 5.19 6.09
CA MET A 159 3.15 6.49 6.12
C MET A 159 4.21 6.54 7.22
N LEU A 160 3.89 6.11 8.43
CA LEU A 160 4.83 6.04 9.56
C LEU A 160 6.00 5.08 9.25
N LYS A 161 5.72 3.92 8.65
CA LYS A 161 6.75 3.01 8.14
C LYS A 161 7.73 3.73 7.21
N THR A 162 7.20 4.44 6.22
CA THR A 162 7.99 5.13 5.21
C THR A 162 8.87 6.22 5.84
N PHE A 163 8.34 6.97 6.80
CA PHE A 163 9.11 8.00 7.50
C PHE A 163 10.11 7.41 8.48
N LEU A 164 9.77 6.32 9.16
CA LEU A 164 10.71 5.58 10.02
C LEU A 164 11.93 5.06 9.25
N LEU A 165 11.76 4.77 7.95
CA LEU A 165 12.85 4.35 7.06
C LEU A 165 13.77 5.50 6.64
N ALA A 166 13.26 6.73 6.45
CA ALA A 166 14.00 7.72 5.68
C ALA A 166 13.88 9.19 6.15
N ASP A 167 12.98 9.51 7.11
CA ASP A 167 12.74 10.90 7.50
C ASP A 167 12.23 11.02 8.94
N ALA A 168 13.17 11.20 9.88
CA ALA A 168 12.85 11.29 11.31
C ALA A 168 11.94 12.48 11.65
N LYS A 169 12.11 13.63 10.98
CA LYS A 169 11.28 14.80 11.23
C LYS A 169 9.84 14.57 10.77
N ALA A 170 9.66 14.03 9.56
CA ALA A 170 8.35 13.69 9.04
C ALA A 170 7.65 12.63 9.90
N TYR A 171 8.41 11.68 10.47
CA TYR A 171 7.88 10.69 11.41
C TYR A 171 7.28 11.37 12.65
N GLU A 172 8.01 12.26 13.30
CA GLU A 172 7.54 12.99 14.49
C GLU A 172 6.30 13.83 14.20
N GLU A 173 6.30 14.54 13.09
CA GLU A 173 5.15 15.36 12.67
C GLU A 173 3.92 14.50 12.32
N ALA A 174 4.10 13.33 11.70
CA ALA A 174 3.02 12.40 11.40
C ALA A 174 2.42 11.78 12.67
N VAL A 175 3.26 11.35 13.62
CA VAL A 175 2.80 10.88 14.94
C VAL A 175 1.98 11.96 15.63
N ALA A 176 2.46 13.20 15.66
CA ALA A 176 1.75 14.32 16.26
C ALA A 176 0.40 14.58 15.57
N HIS A 177 0.34 14.52 14.24
CA HIS A 177 -0.88 14.72 13.46
C HIS A 177 -1.94 13.64 13.75
N PHE A 178 -1.57 12.35 13.64
CA PHE A 178 -2.55 11.26 13.81
C PHE A 178 -3.02 11.06 15.25
N ARG A 179 -2.29 11.58 16.24
CA ARG A 179 -2.75 11.70 17.64
C ARG A 179 -3.69 12.87 17.86
N GLY A 180 -3.74 13.80 16.93
CA GLY A 180 -4.54 15.02 17.02
C GLY A 180 -6.03 14.77 16.88
N PRO A 181 -6.84 15.85 17.00
CA PRO A 181 -8.30 15.77 16.99
C PRO A 181 -8.89 15.56 15.58
N GLU A 182 -8.17 15.84 14.51
CA GLU A 182 -8.65 15.79 13.13
C GLU A 182 -7.69 14.98 12.23
N PRO A 183 -7.44 13.70 12.56
CA PRO A 183 -6.47 12.88 11.84
C PRO A 183 -6.84 12.65 10.37
N GLU A 184 -8.12 12.82 10.00
CA GLU A 184 -8.61 12.69 8.61
C GLU A 184 -8.23 13.89 7.73
N LYS A 185 -7.83 15.02 8.32
CA LYS A 185 -7.34 16.21 7.58
C LYS A 185 -5.83 16.09 7.33
N VAL A 186 -5.44 15.03 6.63
CA VAL A 186 -4.02 14.75 6.37
C VAL A 186 -3.39 15.87 5.51
N PRO A 187 -2.35 16.55 6.01
CA PRO A 187 -1.68 17.59 5.22
C PRO A 187 -1.08 17.04 3.93
N GLN A 188 -1.33 17.69 2.80
CA GLN A 188 -0.85 17.26 1.49
C GLN A 188 0.67 17.04 1.46
N TRP A 189 1.44 17.83 2.21
CA TRP A 189 2.90 17.68 2.25
C TRP A 189 3.34 16.33 2.83
N MET A 190 2.59 15.75 3.79
CA MET A 190 2.90 14.42 4.36
C MET A 190 2.72 13.33 3.30
N VAL A 191 1.60 13.36 2.58
CA VAL A 191 1.31 12.42 1.49
C VAL A 191 2.37 12.56 0.38
N ARG A 192 2.70 13.80 0.01
CA ARG A 192 3.75 14.11 -0.97
C ARG A 192 5.10 13.54 -0.52
N ARG A 193 5.49 13.81 0.72
CA ARG A 193 6.79 13.37 1.25
C ARG A 193 6.91 11.84 1.30
N ALA A 194 5.85 11.14 1.74
CA ALA A 194 5.80 9.68 1.73
C ALA A 194 5.92 9.13 0.30
N GLY A 195 5.17 9.70 -0.64
CA GLY A 195 5.24 9.33 -2.06
C GLY A 195 6.61 9.57 -2.68
N GLU A 196 7.27 10.69 -2.37
CA GLU A 196 8.63 11.00 -2.85
C GLU A 196 9.66 9.99 -2.32
N ILE A 197 9.61 9.67 -1.02
CA ILE A 197 10.51 8.65 -0.44
C ILE A 197 10.28 7.30 -1.10
N LYS A 198 9.03 6.88 -1.28
CA LYS A 198 8.74 5.63 -1.98
C LYS A 198 9.24 5.63 -3.41
N CYS A 199 9.06 6.73 -4.15
CA CYS A 199 9.60 6.88 -5.50
C CYS A 199 11.11 6.72 -5.54
N ASP A 200 11.84 7.29 -4.57
CA ASP A 200 13.30 7.18 -4.49
C ASP A 200 13.75 5.72 -4.36
N PHE A 201 13.09 4.92 -3.52
CA PHE A 201 13.38 3.48 -3.41
C PHE A 201 13.06 2.72 -4.71
N VAL A 202 11.92 3.02 -5.34
CA VAL A 202 11.49 2.32 -6.56
C VAL A 202 12.34 2.71 -7.77
N GLU A 203 12.80 3.96 -7.87
CA GLU A 203 13.71 4.40 -8.96
C GLU A 203 15.07 3.73 -8.87
N GLN A 204 15.57 3.48 -7.66
CA GLN A 204 16.83 2.77 -7.44
C GLN A 204 16.72 1.25 -7.67
N ASP A 205 15.53 0.68 -7.46
CA ASP A 205 15.31 -0.77 -7.53
C ASP A 205 13.87 -1.09 -8.02
N PRO A 206 13.62 -0.95 -9.34
CA PRO A 206 12.28 -1.13 -9.89
C PRO A 206 11.70 -2.54 -9.70
N GLU A 207 12.56 -3.58 -9.67
CA GLU A 207 12.16 -4.98 -9.61
C GLU A 207 12.18 -5.59 -8.20
N ASP A 208 12.51 -4.78 -7.16
CA ASP A 208 12.49 -5.19 -5.75
C ASP A 208 13.49 -6.31 -5.40
N HIS A 209 14.69 -6.24 -5.96
CA HIS A 209 15.76 -7.20 -5.68
C HIS A 209 16.80 -6.69 -4.67
N GLY A 210 16.83 -5.40 -4.39
CA GLY A 210 17.86 -4.72 -3.59
C GLY A 210 17.29 -3.77 -2.52
N VAL A 211 17.56 -2.46 -2.70
CA VAL A 211 17.26 -1.41 -1.71
C VAL A 211 15.76 -1.22 -1.46
N ARG A 212 14.92 -1.50 -2.45
CA ARG A 212 13.45 -1.43 -2.30
C ARG A 212 12.92 -2.40 -1.24
N ARG A 213 13.66 -3.47 -0.92
CA ARG A 213 13.34 -4.41 0.19
C ARG A 213 13.22 -3.70 1.53
N LEU A 214 13.84 -2.53 1.73
CA LEU A 214 13.68 -1.72 2.94
C LEU A 214 12.22 -1.30 3.18
N LEU A 215 11.42 -1.12 2.12
CA LEU A 215 9.99 -0.83 2.24
C LEU A 215 9.20 -1.96 2.93
N ASN A 216 9.79 -3.14 3.12
CA ASN A 216 9.20 -4.26 3.85
C ASN A 216 9.43 -4.19 5.39
N LEU A 217 9.81 -3.03 5.95
CA LEU A 217 9.84 -2.85 7.39
C LEU A 217 8.47 -3.23 8.00
N GLY A 218 8.50 -4.11 9.01
CA GLY A 218 7.27 -4.64 9.62
C GLY A 218 6.58 -5.77 8.84
N HIS A 219 6.80 -5.90 7.54
CA HIS A 219 6.03 -6.82 6.68
C HIS A 219 6.34 -8.30 6.93
N THR A 220 7.56 -8.67 7.30
CA THR A 220 7.90 -10.07 7.63
C THR A 220 7.04 -10.60 8.78
N PHE A 221 6.86 -9.80 9.81
CA PHE A 221 5.94 -10.10 10.93
C PHE A 221 4.48 -9.88 10.51
N GLY A 222 4.17 -8.78 9.82
CA GLY A 222 2.82 -8.43 9.38
C GLY A 222 2.17 -9.53 8.54
N HIS A 223 2.86 -10.06 7.54
CA HIS A 223 2.36 -11.17 6.73
C HIS A 223 2.14 -12.46 7.54
N ALA A 224 2.98 -12.73 8.55
CA ALA A 224 2.74 -13.86 9.45
C ALA A 224 1.47 -13.64 10.29
N ILE A 225 1.24 -12.42 10.78
CA ILE A 225 0.02 -12.04 11.52
C ILE A 225 -1.21 -12.23 10.64
N GLU A 226 -1.20 -11.74 9.38
CA GLU A 226 -2.31 -11.89 8.44
C GLU A 226 -2.64 -13.37 8.13
N LYS A 227 -1.66 -14.28 8.23
CA LYS A 227 -1.87 -15.72 8.05
C LYS A 227 -2.44 -16.40 9.28
N CYS A 228 -2.04 -15.95 10.47
CA CYS A 228 -2.46 -16.54 11.74
C CYS A 228 -3.81 -15.98 12.23
N SER A 229 -4.25 -14.81 11.75
CA SER A 229 -5.43 -14.14 12.25
C SER A 229 -6.10 -13.28 11.18
N THR A 230 -7.42 -13.29 11.16
CA THR A 230 -8.26 -12.40 10.33
C THR A 230 -8.73 -11.16 11.11
N GLN A 231 -8.24 -10.96 12.33
CA GLN A 231 -8.66 -9.87 13.21
C GLN A 231 -8.16 -8.50 12.71
N TYR A 232 -6.98 -8.48 12.10
CA TYR A 232 -6.30 -7.26 11.71
C TYR A 232 -6.32 -7.04 10.20
N GLU A 233 -6.54 -5.79 9.81
CA GLU A 233 -6.30 -5.32 8.46
C GLU A 233 -4.79 -5.18 8.18
N HIS A 234 -4.41 -5.08 6.92
CA HIS A 234 -3.01 -5.02 6.49
C HIS A 234 -2.17 -4.00 7.27
N GLY A 235 -2.61 -2.73 7.32
CA GLY A 235 -1.87 -1.68 8.02
C GLY A 235 -1.75 -1.89 9.52
N GLU A 236 -2.77 -2.51 10.15
CA GLU A 236 -2.73 -2.89 11.56
C GLU A 236 -1.68 -3.99 11.80
N ALA A 237 -1.63 -5.01 10.93
CA ALA A 237 -0.63 -6.07 10.98
C ALA A 237 0.79 -5.53 10.75
N VAL A 238 0.96 -4.58 9.82
CA VAL A 238 2.24 -3.89 9.58
C VAL A 238 2.65 -3.06 10.80
N ALA A 239 1.74 -2.36 11.46
CA ALA A 239 2.02 -1.59 12.67
C ALA A 239 2.57 -2.48 13.80
N ILE A 240 1.91 -3.62 14.08
CA ILE A 240 2.42 -4.62 15.03
C ILE A 240 3.80 -5.12 14.58
N GLY A 241 3.95 -5.40 13.28
CA GLY A 241 5.21 -5.86 12.71
C GLY A 241 6.37 -4.86 12.84
N ILE A 242 6.09 -3.55 12.75
CA ILE A 242 7.09 -2.49 13.00
C ILE A 242 7.54 -2.52 14.46
N VAL A 243 6.61 -2.67 15.41
CA VAL A 243 6.96 -2.77 16.85
C VAL A 243 7.81 -4.00 17.11
N MET A 244 7.46 -5.16 16.53
CA MET A 244 8.24 -6.38 16.65
C MET A 244 9.64 -6.24 16.03
N ALA A 245 9.74 -5.58 14.86
CA ALA A 245 11.03 -5.32 14.20
C ALA A 245 11.91 -4.37 15.04
N ALA A 246 11.32 -3.33 15.65
CA ALA A 246 12.04 -2.43 16.55
C ALA A 246 12.56 -3.14 17.80
N ARG A 247 11.74 -4.03 18.41
CA ARG A 247 12.16 -4.85 19.53
C ARG A 247 13.31 -5.81 19.14
N LEU A 248 13.15 -6.51 18.01
CA LEU A 248 14.21 -7.38 17.50
C LEU A 248 15.51 -6.61 17.21
N ALA A 249 15.42 -5.40 16.68
CA ALA A 249 16.57 -4.53 16.46
C ALA A 249 17.28 -4.17 17.78
N ALA A 250 16.53 -3.88 18.84
CA ALA A 250 17.08 -3.63 20.17
C ALA A 250 17.75 -4.88 20.76
N ASP A 251 17.13 -6.05 20.65
CA ASP A 251 17.68 -7.33 21.10
C ASP A 251 18.99 -7.70 20.37
N LYS A 252 19.14 -7.26 19.11
CA LYS A 252 20.37 -7.42 18.32
C LYS A 252 21.41 -6.32 18.56
N GLY A 253 21.11 -5.31 19.38
CA GLY A 253 21.99 -4.17 19.64
C GLY A 253 22.10 -3.18 18.48
N LEU A 254 21.19 -3.22 17.50
CA LEU A 254 21.14 -2.31 16.36
C LEU A 254 20.41 -1.01 16.71
N LEU A 255 19.40 -1.08 17.58
CA LEU A 255 18.58 0.05 18.00
C LEU A 255 18.69 0.21 19.53
N ASP A 256 18.73 1.45 19.98
CA ASP A 256 18.64 1.75 21.41
C ASP A 256 17.27 1.28 21.98
N PRO A 257 17.23 0.54 23.11
CA PRO A 257 15.99 0.03 23.68
C PRO A 257 14.96 1.11 24.01
N ALA A 258 15.39 2.29 24.44
CA ALA A 258 14.47 3.41 24.68
C ALA A 258 13.85 3.93 23.40
N THR A 259 14.56 3.89 22.27
CA THR A 259 14.03 4.23 20.95
C THR A 259 13.03 3.17 20.46
N ALA A 260 13.27 1.89 20.71
CA ALA A 260 12.29 0.83 20.39
C ALA A 260 10.99 1.02 21.17
N GLU A 261 11.06 1.33 22.47
CA GLU A 261 9.88 1.60 23.27
C GLU A 261 9.17 2.89 22.85
N ARG A 262 9.91 3.92 22.44
CA ARG A 262 9.34 5.14 21.85
C ARG A 262 8.52 4.81 20.61
N ILE A 263 9.06 4.01 19.67
CA ILE A 263 8.33 3.61 18.44
C ILE A 263 7.04 2.88 18.82
N ARG A 264 7.08 1.96 19.80
CA ARG A 264 5.90 1.26 20.30
C ARG A 264 4.85 2.23 20.85
N ALA A 265 5.27 3.14 21.71
CA ALA A 265 4.42 4.12 22.34
C ALA A 265 3.80 5.09 21.32
N ASP A 266 4.56 5.51 20.30
CA ASP A 266 4.11 6.38 19.22
C ASP A 266 3.01 5.70 18.40
N ILE A 267 3.21 4.44 17.98
CA ILE A 267 2.25 3.64 17.22
C ILE A 267 0.96 3.44 18.03
N GLN A 268 1.09 3.10 19.31
CA GLN A 268 -0.06 2.95 20.22
C GLN A 268 -0.83 4.26 20.39
N ALA A 269 -0.12 5.37 20.52
CA ALA A 269 -0.71 6.70 20.72
C ALA A 269 -1.47 7.21 19.49
N VAL A 270 -1.11 6.77 18.28
CA VAL A 270 -1.85 7.00 17.03
C VAL A 270 -3.17 6.22 17.03
N GLY A 271 -3.28 5.16 17.81
CA GLY A 271 -4.45 4.30 17.90
C GLY A 271 -4.33 3.01 17.10
N LEU A 272 -3.11 2.65 16.69
CA LEU A 272 -2.80 1.39 16.03
C LEU A 272 -2.48 0.29 17.07
N PRO A 273 -2.76 -0.98 16.77
CA PRO A 273 -2.41 -2.09 17.64
C PRO A 273 -0.90 -2.29 17.70
N VAL A 274 -0.41 -2.75 18.85
CA VAL A 274 1.02 -2.97 19.11
C VAL A 274 1.34 -4.38 19.58
N GLU A 275 0.31 -5.18 19.88
CA GLU A 275 0.47 -6.54 20.38
C GLU A 275 0.04 -7.57 19.34
N PRO A 276 0.80 -8.64 19.11
CA PRO A 276 0.43 -9.68 18.18
C PRO A 276 -0.78 -10.50 18.66
N PRO A 277 -1.61 -11.04 17.76
CA PRO A 277 -2.83 -11.79 18.11
C PRO A 277 -2.55 -13.19 18.64
N VAL A 278 -1.35 -13.72 18.41
CA VAL A 278 -0.90 -15.06 18.78
C VAL A 278 0.50 -15.01 19.36
N PRO A 279 0.95 -16.05 20.10
CA PRO A 279 2.31 -16.10 20.63
C PRO A 279 3.37 -16.00 19.52
N GLU A 280 4.50 -15.36 19.83
CA GLU A 280 5.60 -15.13 18.89
C GLU A 280 6.14 -16.42 18.25
N ALA A 281 6.15 -17.52 19.01
CA ALA A 281 6.56 -18.84 18.51
C ALA A 281 5.67 -19.33 17.35
N GLU A 282 4.37 -19.03 17.37
CA GLU A 282 3.44 -19.38 16.32
C GLU A 282 3.66 -18.52 15.08
N LEU A 283 3.88 -17.21 15.25
CA LEU A 283 4.26 -16.31 14.14
C LEU A 283 5.56 -16.77 13.49
N ARG A 284 6.57 -17.15 14.30
CA ARG A 284 7.85 -17.67 13.79
C ARG A 284 7.65 -18.95 12.98
N ALA A 285 6.78 -19.86 13.42
CA ALA A 285 6.44 -21.06 12.67
C ALA A 285 5.78 -20.73 11.31
N ALA A 286 4.88 -19.75 11.27
CA ALA A 286 4.24 -19.29 10.04
C ALA A 286 5.26 -18.66 9.05
N MET A 287 6.20 -17.84 9.54
CA MET A 287 7.30 -17.28 8.73
C MET A 287 8.20 -18.40 8.13
N LEU A 288 8.54 -19.41 8.93
CA LEU A 288 9.39 -20.53 8.50
C LEU A 288 8.72 -21.42 7.46
N GLN A 289 7.40 -21.60 7.50
CA GLN A 289 6.68 -22.36 6.48
C GLN A 289 6.80 -21.74 5.08
N ASP A 290 6.77 -20.41 4.98
CA ASP A 290 6.97 -19.72 3.71
C ASP A 290 8.38 -19.92 3.16
N LYS A 291 9.38 -19.84 4.02
CA LYS A 291 10.80 -19.96 3.66
C LYS A 291 11.20 -21.37 3.23
N LYS A 292 10.66 -22.42 3.87
CA LYS A 292 10.86 -23.81 3.42
C LYS A 292 10.39 -24.05 1.98
N ARG A 293 9.42 -23.26 1.51
CA ARG A 293 8.93 -23.33 0.12
C ARG A 293 9.82 -22.58 -0.87
N THR A 294 10.50 -21.52 -0.44
CA THR A 294 11.32 -20.64 -1.29
C THR A 294 12.83 -20.91 -1.20
N GLY A 295 13.28 -21.68 -0.20
CA GLY A 295 14.71 -21.99 0.00
C GLY A 295 15.56 -20.79 0.43
N SER A 296 14.95 -19.69 0.89
CA SER A 296 15.64 -18.44 1.22
C SER A 296 15.80 -18.23 2.72
N ALA A 297 16.79 -17.45 3.17
CA ALA A 297 16.95 -17.01 4.56
C ALA A 297 15.77 -16.14 5.02
N LEU A 298 15.47 -16.09 6.33
CA LEU A 298 14.56 -15.10 6.88
C LEU A 298 15.20 -13.72 6.76
N CYS A 299 14.50 -12.82 6.09
CA CYS A 299 14.94 -11.47 5.87
C CYS A 299 14.04 -10.50 6.65
N PHE A 300 14.64 -9.74 7.54
CA PHE A 300 13.99 -8.68 8.30
C PHE A 300 14.53 -7.33 7.86
N VAL A 301 13.69 -6.32 7.91
CA VAL A 301 14.12 -4.93 7.87
C VAL A 301 14.06 -4.43 9.31
N LEU A 302 15.18 -3.96 9.81
CA LEU A 302 15.34 -3.55 11.21
C LEU A 302 15.74 -2.07 11.29
N PRO A 303 15.06 -1.25 12.10
CA PRO A 303 15.44 0.14 12.28
C PRO A 303 16.74 0.21 13.11
N GLU A 304 17.66 1.09 12.70
CA GLU A 304 18.87 1.43 13.47
C GLU A 304 18.70 2.74 14.24
N ARG A 305 17.83 3.59 13.73
CA ARG A 305 17.30 4.81 14.36
C ARG A 305 16.05 5.24 13.62
N ILE A 306 15.28 6.17 14.17
CA ILE A 306 14.19 6.81 13.43
C ILE A 306 14.78 7.53 12.20
N GLY A 307 14.26 7.23 11.02
CA GLY A 307 14.75 7.74 9.72
C GLY A 307 15.85 6.90 9.08
N HIS A 308 16.16 5.70 9.61
CA HIS A 308 17.13 4.80 8.99
C HIS A 308 16.91 3.34 9.40
N ALA A 309 16.99 2.42 8.45
CA ALA A 309 16.87 0.99 8.67
C ALA A 309 17.84 0.19 7.77
N THR A 310 18.07 -1.05 8.14
CA THR A 310 18.95 -1.99 7.44
C THR A 310 18.24 -3.31 7.18
N VAL A 311 18.74 -4.08 6.22
CA VAL A 311 18.31 -5.46 5.97
C VAL A 311 19.12 -6.42 6.84
N TRP A 312 18.43 -7.27 7.59
CA TRP A 312 19.02 -8.32 8.43
C TRP A 312 18.59 -9.70 7.92
N GLU A 313 19.55 -10.54 7.61
CA GLU A 313 19.29 -11.91 7.17
C GLU A 313 19.63 -12.91 8.29
N GLU A 314 18.65 -13.72 8.66
CA GLU A 314 18.82 -14.80 9.63
C GLU A 314 18.86 -16.13 8.90
N SER A 315 20.00 -16.84 9.01
CA SER A 315 20.13 -18.19 8.45
C SER A 315 19.18 -19.13 9.17
N VAL A 316 18.29 -19.77 8.42
CA VAL A 316 17.45 -20.85 8.96
C VAL A 316 18.31 -22.10 9.00
N THR A 317 18.98 -22.37 10.14
CA THR A 317 19.58 -23.69 10.39
C THR A 317 18.44 -24.71 10.48
N ALA A 318 18.52 -25.74 9.65
CA ALA A 318 17.56 -26.84 9.57
C ALA A 318 17.41 -27.59 10.89
#